data_0aa4a2ce4979c29007c7cf844a7033ad
#
_entry.id   0aa4a2ce4979c29007c7cf844a7033ad
#
_cell.length_a   1.000
_cell.length_b   1.000
_cell.length_c   1.000
_cell.angle_alpha   90.00
_cell.angle_beta   90.00
_cell.angle_gamma   90.00
#
_symmetry.space_group_name_H-M   'P 1'
#
loop_
_entity.id
_entity.type
_entity.pdbx_description
1 polymer ?
#
loop_
_entity_poly.entity_id
_entity_poly.type
_entity_poly.pdbx_seq_one_letter_code
_entity_poly.pdbx_strand_id
1 'polypeptide(L)'
;MAIADSLPANRSVVACGTMRPEIRKLAEEEFLAGARLLFTAPGLHEWPDQLEKQLTRQLDRACGASQGVVVAYGEKCFIDPKNPSRVTETLIREVCPHAVRVQAANCVDMLADREERERLAAGDKVYWLTPGWLLHWDTIFKDWDAAKANETFPQHDRAVVLDGIGFFEAFSAAEPERLLKISDWMRLPIEAAPVSLDRLRNLLAEAAARLDVGEGPGVSRRLPRRR
;
A
#
# COMPACT_ATOMS: atom_id res chain seq x y z
N MET A 1 -12.62 20.25 -2.84
CA MET A 1 -12.30 20.14 -1.39
C MET A 1 -10.83 20.46 -1.25
N ALA A 2 -10.43 21.40 -0.38
CA ALA A 2 -9.01 21.66 -0.13
C ALA A 2 -8.40 20.39 0.48
N ILE A 3 -7.28 19.93 -0.09
CA ILE A 3 -6.49 18.81 0.45
C ILE A 3 -5.94 19.29 1.78
N ALA A 4 -6.06 18.47 2.83
CA ALA A 4 -5.45 18.79 4.11
C ALA A 4 -3.92 18.90 3.91
N ASP A 5 -3.31 19.99 4.35
CA ASP A 5 -1.88 20.24 4.19
C ASP A 5 -1.03 19.24 4.99
N SER A 6 -1.59 18.58 6.01
CA SER A 6 -0.92 17.54 6.80
C SER A 6 -1.92 16.64 7.50
N LEU A 7 -1.50 15.41 7.82
CA LEU A 7 -2.22 14.54 8.74
C LEU A 7 -2.07 15.09 10.18
N PRO A 8 -3.15 15.08 11.00
CA PRO A 8 -3.05 15.49 12.40
C PRO A 8 -1.97 14.70 13.14
N ALA A 9 -1.21 15.39 14.01
CA ALA A 9 -0.30 14.76 14.95
C ALA A 9 -1.06 13.75 15.84
N ASN A 10 -0.37 12.73 16.37
CA ASN A 10 -0.96 11.63 17.16
C ASN A 10 -1.78 10.59 16.35
N ARG A 11 -1.61 10.56 15.04
CA ARG A 11 -2.13 9.45 14.20
C ARG A 11 -1.05 8.41 13.97
N SER A 12 -1.49 7.16 13.77
CA SER A 12 -0.63 6.11 13.22
C SER A 12 -1.03 5.79 11.79
N VAL A 13 -0.04 5.54 10.94
CA VAL A 13 -0.24 4.98 9.59
C VAL A 13 0.34 3.58 9.57
N VAL A 14 -0.50 2.58 9.33
CA VAL A 14 -0.09 1.19 9.15
C VAL A 14 -0.11 0.88 7.65
N ALA A 15 1.03 0.51 7.08
CA ALA A 15 1.16 0.32 5.64
C ALA A 15 1.91 -0.97 5.27
N CYS A 16 1.69 -1.44 4.02
CA CYS A 16 2.49 -2.49 3.43
C CYS A 16 3.94 -2.02 3.22
N GLY A 17 4.90 -2.90 3.43
CA GLY A 17 6.31 -2.60 3.19
C GLY A 17 6.65 -2.21 1.76
N THR A 18 5.85 -2.64 0.78
CA THR A 18 6.00 -2.23 -0.63
C THR A 18 5.69 -0.75 -0.86
N MET A 19 4.89 -0.12 0.02
CA MET A 19 4.55 1.31 -0.05
C MET A 19 5.44 2.19 0.84
N ARG A 20 6.48 1.58 1.43
CA ARG A 20 7.38 2.31 2.34
C ARG A 20 8.12 3.48 1.68
N PRO A 21 8.62 3.38 0.44
CA PRO A 21 9.30 4.50 -0.22
C PRO A 21 8.39 5.72 -0.36
N GLU A 22 7.17 5.54 -0.87
CA GLU A 22 6.20 6.60 -1.11
C GLU A 22 5.68 7.22 0.20
N ILE A 23 5.37 6.38 1.19
CA ILE A 23 4.93 6.86 2.52
C ILE A 23 6.04 7.66 3.22
N ARG A 24 7.30 7.25 3.09
CA ARG A 24 8.43 8.00 3.62
C ARG A 24 8.62 9.33 2.90
N LYS A 25 8.46 9.35 1.58
CA LYS A 25 8.51 10.58 0.81
C LYS A 25 7.46 11.58 1.27
N LEU A 26 6.22 11.14 1.53
CA LEU A 26 5.17 11.99 2.09
C LEU A 26 5.49 12.48 3.52
N ALA A 27 6.24 11.72 4.30
CA ALA A 27 6.69 12.15 5.61
C ALA A 27 7.83 13.19 5.52
N GLU A 28 8.74 13.06 4.56
CA GLU A 28 9.79 14.04 4.26
C GLU A 28 9.20 15.36 3.74
N GLU A 29 8.08 15.32 3.05
CA GLU A 29 7.30 16.47 2.57
C GLU A 29 6.37 17.05 3.66
N GLU A 30 6.58 16.69 4.92
CA GLU A 30 5.82 17.13 6.09
C GLU A 30 4.34 16.74 6.12
N PHE A 31 3.79 16.11 5.07
CA PHE A 31 2.40 15.68 5.05
C PHE A 31 2.06 14.68 6.17
N LEU A 32 3.00 13.82 6.53
CA LEU A 32 2.87 12.85 7.63
C LEU A 32 3.71 13.25 8.85
N ALA A 33 4.04 14.53 9.00
CA ALA A 33 4.82 15.04 10.13
C ALA A 33 4.12 14.71 11.45
N GLY A 34 4.84 14.07 12.37
CA GLY A 34 4.31 13.64 13.66
C GLY A 34 3.44 12.38 13.65
N ALA A 35 3.13 11.81 12.49
CA ALA A 35 2.47 10.52 12.39
C ALA A 35 3.45 9.37 12.70
N ARG A 36 2.96 8.36 13.42
CA ARG A 36 3.71 7.13 13.66
C ARG A 36 3.56 6.19 12.48
N LEU A 37 4.66 5.90 11.79
CA LEU A 37 4.67 5.01 10.63
C LEU A 37 5.01 3.58 11.05
N LEU A 38 4.15 2.63 10.73
CA LEU A 38 4.29 1.22 11.03
C LEU A 38 4.15 0.41 9.74
N PHE A 39 5.07 -0.50 9.51
CA PHE A 39 5.11 -1.28 8.26
C PHE A 39 5.13 -2.77 8.55
N THR A 40 4.44 -3.54 7.71
CA THR A 40 4.67 -4.99 7.59
C THR A 40 5.85 -5.25 6.65
N ALA A 41 6.24 -6.50 6.52
CA ALA A 41 7.16 -6.89 5.45
C ALA A 41 6.50 -6.68 4.07
N PRO A 42 7.31 -6.45 3.01
CA PRO A 42 6.79 -6.29 1.65
C PRO A 42 6.27 -7.62 1.08
N GLY A 43 5.30 -7.55 0.17
CA GLY A 43 4.84 -8.69 -0.63
C GLY A 43 4.04 -9.78 0.10
N LEU A 44 3.59 -9.54 1.33
CA LEU A 44 2.93 -10.56 2.16
C LEU A 44 1.55 -11.01 1.65
N HIS A 45 0.97 -10.37 0.65
CA HIS A 45 -0.31 -10.82 0.08
C HIS A 45 -0.22 -12.24 -0.55
N GLU A 46 0.99 -12.70 -0.90
CA GLU A 46 1.25 -14.06 -1.33
C GLU A 46 1.19 -15.09 -0.16
N TRP A 47 1.30 -14.61 1.09
CA TRP A 47 1.30 -15.44 2.31
C TRP A 47 0.27 -14.91 3.33
N PRO A 48 -1.02 -15.22 3.14
CA PRO A 48 -2.10 -14.67 3.96
C PRO A 48 -1.92 -14.86 5.47
N ASP A 49 -1.45 -16.02 5.92
CA ASP A 49 -1.20 -16.29 7.35
C ASP A 49 -0.09 -15.37 7.93
N GLN A 50 0.95 -15.09 7.15
CA GLN A 50 2.01 -14.18 7.57
C GLN A 50 1.55 -12.73 7.54
N LEU A 51 0.76 -12.37 6.54
CA LEU A 51 0.15 -11.04 6.45
C LEU A 51 -0.77 -10.79 7.63
N GLU A 52 -1.67 -11.71 7.94
CA GLU A 52 -2.56 -11.62 9.09
C GLU A 52 -1.76 -11.38 10.38
N LYS A 53 -0.79 -12.22 10.66
CA LYS A 53 0.05 -12.12 11.86
C LYS A 53 0.78 -10.78 11.97
N GLN A 54 1.37 -10.30 10.86
CA GLN A 54 2.12 -9.06 10.89
C GLN A 54 1.21 -7.84 10.93
N LEU A 55 0.11 -7.85 10.17
CA LEU A 55 -0.85 -6.74 10.14
C LEU A 55 -1.52 -6.58 11.51
N THR A 56 -1.99 -7.69 12.12
CA THR A 56 -2.52 -7.71 13.49
C THR A 56 -1.52 -7.08 14.45
N ARG A 57 -0.27 -7.51 14.44
CA ARG A 57 0.77 -6.96 15.33
C ARG A 57 0.96 -5.45 15.14
N GLN A 58 0.94 -4.94 13.90
CA GLN A 58 1.11 -3.50 13.66
C GLN A 58 -0.15 -2.70 14.05
N LEU A 59 -1.33 -3.28 13.82
CA LEU A 59 -2.60 -2.69 14.25
C LEU A 59 -2.70 -2.58 15.77
N ASP A 60 -2.36 -3.64 16.52
CA ASP A 60 -2.33 -3.62 18.00
C ASP A 60 -1.42 -2.51 18.53
N ARG A 61 -0.22 -2.39 17.94
CA ARG A 61 0.76 -1.35 18.31
C ARG A 61 0.27 0.06 17.98
N ALA A 62 -0.46 0.23 16.88
CA ALA A 62 -1.03 1.51 16.48
C ALA A 62 -2.21 1.88 17.38
N CYS A 63 -3.12 0.92 17.59
CA CYS A 63 -4.36 1.08 18.33
C CYS A 63 -4.13 1.51 19.79
N GLY A 64 -3.10 0.96 20.42
CA GLY A 64 -2.73 1.29 21.81
C GLY A 64 -1.93 2.59 21.97
N ALA A 65 -1.45 3.20 20.88
CA ALA A 65 -0.47 4.28 20.94
C ALA A 65 -0.94 5.61 20.31
N SER A 66 -2.07 5.63 19.60
CA SER A 66 -2.54 6.81 18.85
C SER A 66 -4.05 7.01 18.95
N GLN A 67 -4.47 8.27 18.75
CA GLN A 67 -5.89 8.64 18.79
C GLN A 67 -6.67 8.21 17.56
N GLY A 68 -5.97 7.77 16.50
CA GLY A 68 -6.57 7.24 15.30
C GLY A 68 -5.56 6.52 14.42
N VAL A 69 -6.02 5.52 13.71
CA VAL A 69 -5.19 4.65 12.86
C VAL A 69 -5.70 4.69 11.43
N VAL A 70 -4.85 5.15 10.52
CA VAL A 70 -5.06 5.04 9.07
C VAL A 70 -4.34 3.81 8.56
N VAL A 71 -5.02 2.99 7.76
CA VAL A 71 -4.47 1.75 7.23
C VAL A 71 -4.32 1.87 5.72
N ALA A 72 -3.07 2.00 5.24
CA ALA A 72 -2.71 2.03 3.83
C ALA A 72 -2.51 0.60 3.29
N TYR A 73 -3.63 -0.11 3.20
CA TYR A 73 -3.77 -1.44 2.61
C TYR A 73 -4.94 -1.47 1.64
N GLY A 74 -4.78 -2.20 0.55
CA GLY A 74 -5.87 -2.42 -0.39
C GLY A 74 -6.90 -3.42 0.14
N GLU A 75 -8.11 -3.33 -0.39
CA GLU A 75 -9.21 -4.23 -0.06
C GLU A 75 -8.84 -5.69 -0.32
N LYS A 76 -8.13 -5.95 -1.42
CA LYS A 76 -7.76 -7.28 -1.89
C LYS A 76 -6.40 -7.77 -1.38
N CYS A 77 -5.73 -7.02 -0.48
CA CYS A 77 -4.42 -7.41 0.01
C CYS A 77 -4.45 -8.61 0.97
N PHE A 78 -5.56 -8.81 1.69
CA PHE A 78 -5.78 -9.98 2.54
C PHE A 78 -7.13 -10.62 2.23
N ILE A 79 -7.11 -11.93 2.00
CA ILE A 79 -8.28 -12.78 1.91
C ILE A 79 -7.92 -14.05 2.67
N ASP A 80 -8.73 -14.41 3.67
CA ASP A 80 -8.53 -15.64 4.45
C ASP A 80 -8.79 -16.87 3.56
N PRO A 81 -7.82 -17.77 3.33
CA PRO A 81 -8.01 -18.94 2.48
C PRO A 81 -9.09 -19.90 3.00
N LYS A 82 -9.35 -19.89 4.30
CA LYS A 82 -10.36 -20.76 4.95
C LYS A 82 -11.74 -20.11 5.03
N ASN A 83 -11.78 -18.78 4.97
CA ASN A 83 -13.02 -17.99 5.00
C ASN A 83 -12.90 -16.80 4.04
N PRO A 84 -13.18 -16.95 2.73
CA PRO A 84 -13.01 -15.87 1.74
C PRO A 84 -13.83 -14.61 1.97
N SER A 85 -14.84 -14.65 2.86
CA SER A 85 -15.57 -13.44 3.28
C SER A 85 -14.81 -12.60 4.33
N ARG A 86 -13.77 -13.16 4.95
CA ARG A 86 -12.87 -12.47 5.87
C ARG A 86 -11.73 -11.83 5.09
N VAL A 87 -11.89 -10.56 4.81
CA VAL A 87 -11.00 -9.75 3.97
C VAL A 87 -10.23 -8.72 4.81
N THR A 88 -9.38 -7.91 4.18
CA THR A 88 -8.56 -6.86 4.84
C THR A 88 -9.40 -6.00 5.81
N GLU A 89 -10.57 -5.56 5.38
CA GLU A 89 -11.46 -4.72 6.19
C GLU A 89 -11.95 -5.45 7.46
N THR A 90 -12.31 -6.72 7.33
CA THR A 90 -12.77 -7.55 8.45
C THR A 90 -11.66 -7.71 9.48
N LEU A 91 -10.45 -8.06 9.03
CA LEU A 91 -9.28 -8.20 9.90
C LEU A 91 -8.95 -6.89 10.66
N ILE A 92 -9.02 -5.75 9.97
CA ILE A 92 -8.78 -4.44 10.60
C ILE A 92 -9.80 -4.20 11.72
N ARG A 93 -11.10 -4.45 11.47
CA ARG A 93 -12.17 -4.25 12.46
C ARG A 93 -12.04 -5.17 13.68
N GLU A 94 -11.63 -6.42 13.47
CA GLU A 94 -11.41 -7.38 14.54
C GLU A 94 -10.32 -6.92 15.51
N VAL A 95 -9.26 -6.28 15.01
CA VAL A 95 -8.08 -5.90 15.79
C VAL A 95 -8.15 -4.47 16.30
N CYS A 96 -8.56 -3.53 15.47
CA CYS A 96 -8.60 -2.11 15.78
C CYS A 96 -9.89 -1.47 15.22
N PRO A 97 -11.04 -1.60 15.95
CA PRO A 97 -12.35 -1.21 15.43
C PRO A 97 -12.50 0.25 15.01
N HIS A 98 -11.63 1.13 15.51
CA HIS A 98 -11.62 2.55 15.16
C HIS A 98 -10.59 2.90 14.08
N ALA A 99 -9.88 1.92 13.52
CA ALA A 99 -9.00 2.17 12.39
C ALA A 99 -9.80 2.35 11.10
N VAL A 100 -9.29 3.19 10.21
CA VAL A 100 -9.90 3.46 8.91
C VAL A 100 -8.92 3.11 7.80
N ARG A 101 -9.36 2.25 6.88
CA ARG A 101 -8.59 1.87 5.71
C ARG A 101 -8.79 2.87 4.56
N VAL A 102 -7.73 3.11 3.78
CA VAL A 102 -7.82 3.87 2.53
C VAL A 102 -8.73 3.15 1.51
N GLN A 103 -9.43 3.91 0.69
CA GLN A 103 -10.34 3.37 -0.34
C GLN A 103 -9.57 3.06 -1.63
N ALA A 104 -8.85 1.94 -1.63
CA ALA A 104 -8.10 1.46 -2.78
C ALA A 104 -8.16 -0.08 -2.85
N ALA A 105 -8.07 -0.63 -4.06
CA ALA A 105 -8.09 -2.07 -4.29
C ALA A 105 -6.77 -2.75 -3.89
N ASN A 106 -5.63 -2.10 -4.18
CA ASN A 106 -4.27 -2.59 -3.90
C ASN A 106 -3.26 -1.43 -3.89
N CYS A 107 -1.96 -1.73 -3.74
CA CYS A 107 -0.90 -0.72 -3.70
C CYS A 107 -0.76 0.06 -5.02
N VAL A 108 -0.95 -0.59 -6.16
CA VAL A 108 -0.93 0.06 -7.48
C VAL A 108 -2.05 1.08 -7.61
N ASP A 109 -3.27 0.71 -7.16
CA ASP A 109 -4.42 1.61 -7.16
C ASP A 109 -4.26 2.81 -6.20
N MET A 110 -3.38 2.72 -5.22
CA MET A 110 -3.04 3.86 -4.36
C MET A 110 -2.17 4.92 -5.07
N LEU A 111 -1.43 4.54 -6.11
CA LEU A 111 -0.56 5.44 -6.87
C LEU A 111 -1.23 5.96 -8.14
N ALA A 112 -1.93 5.11 -8.85
CA ALA A 112 -2.68 5.46 -10.06
C ALA A 112 -4.01 4.71 -10.05
N ASP A 113 -5.13 5.40 -10.28
CA ASP A 113 -6.43 4.77 -10.40
C ASP A 113 -6.58 4.00 -11.73
N ARG A 114 -7.73 3.41 -11.91
CA ARG A 114 -7.99 2.61 -13.10
C ARG A 114 -7.88 3.44 -14.39
N GLU A 115 -8.44 4.65 -14.40
CA GLU A 115 -8.46 5.52 -15.58
C GLU A 115 -7.05 5.97 -15.95
N GLU A 116 -6.26 6.37 -14.95
CA GLU A 116 -4.86 6.75 -15.16
C GLU A 116 -4.02 5.56 -15.66
N ARG A 117 -4.21 4.38 -15.10
CA ARG A 117 -3.52 3.16 -15.58
C ARG A 117 -3.93 2.78 -17.01
N GLU A 118 -5.21 2.89 -17.37
CA GLU A 118 -5.68 2.64 -18.75
C GLU A 118 -5.03 3.62 -19.72
N ARG A 119 -4.92 4.90 -19.34
CA ARG A 119 -4.21 5.93 -20.12
C ARG A 119 -2.71 5.62 -20.28
N LEU A 120 -2.04 5.24 -19.18
CA LEU A 120 -0.62 4.89 -19.19
C LEU A 120 -0.34 3.58 -19.94
N ALA A 121 -1.26 2.64 -19.91
CA ALA A 121 -1.15 1.38 -20.66
C ALA A 121 -1.19 1.59 -22.17
N ALA A 122 -1.89 2.61 -22.66
CA ALA A 122 -2.01 2.94 -24.09
C ALA A 122 -2.44 1.75 -24.98
N GLY A 123 -3.22 0.82 -24.41
CA GLY A 123 -3.71 -0.40 -25.08
C GLY A 123 -2.90 -1.65 -24.81
N ASP A 124 -1.71 -1.55 -24.23
CA ASP A 124 -0.88 -2.69 -23.85
C ASP A 124 -1.42 -3.42 -22.61
N LYS A 125 -1.09 -4.68 -22.48
CA LYS A 125 -1.26 -5.45 -21.24
C LYS A 125 -0.06 -5.20 -20.33
N VAL A 126 -0.26 -4.39 -19.31
CA VAL A 126 0.81 -3.93 -18.43
C VAL A 126 0.82 -4.70 -17.11
N TYR A 127 1.99 -5.20 -16.72
CA TYR A 127 2.24 -5.67 -15.36
C TYR A 127 2.68 -4.48 -14.50
N TRP A 128 1.83 -4.06 -13.57
CA TRP A 128 2.05 -2.86 -12.76
C TRP A 128 2.91 -3.13 -11.55
N LEU A 129 3.92 -2.32 -11.36
CA LEU A 129 4.86 -2.35 -10.24
C LEU A 129 4.86 -1.03 -9.48
N THR A 130 5.35 -1.05 -8.25
CA THR A 130 5.73 0.13 -7.48
C THR A 130 7.24 0.09 -7.20
N PRO A 131 7.89 1.20 -6.84
CA PRO A 131 9.28 1.22 -6.39
C PRO A 131 9.62 0.14 -5.37
N GLY A 132 8.76 -0.06 -4.38
CA GLY A 132 8.98 -1.08 -3.35
C GLY A 132 8.95 -2.52 -3.88
N TRP A 133 8.32 -2.81 -5.01
CA TRP A 133 8.38 -4.12 -5.65
C TRP A 133 9.76 -4.41 -6.21
N LEU A 134 10.37 -3.47 -6.93
CA LEU A 134 11.74 -3.63 -7.43
C LEU A 134 12.75 -3.70 -6.29
N LEU A 135 12.60 -2.84 -5.29
CA LEU A 135 13.50 -2.79 -4.14
C LEU A 135 13.53 -4.11 -3.36
N HIS A 136 12.38 -4.77 -3.23
CA HIS A 136 12.22 -6.00 -2.47
C HIS A 136 11.98 -7.24 -3.33
N TRP A 137 12.36 -7.19 -4.61
CA TRP A 137 12.13 -8.22 -5.60
C TRP A 137 12.51 -9.62 -5.11
N ASP A 138 13.76 -9.79 -4.67
CA ASP A 138 14.29 -11.08 -4.23
C ASP A 138 13.56 -11.66 -3.01
N THR A 139 12.95 -10.80 -2.19
CA THR A 139 12.14 -11.21 -1.04
C THR A 139 10.72 -11.60 -1.44
N ILE A 140 10.11 -10.83 -2.34
CA ILE A 140 8.72 -11.01 -2.76
C ILE A 140 8.58 -12.28 -3.60
N PHE A 141 9.51 -12.51 -4.52
CA PHE A 141 9.46 -13.62 -5.47
C PHE A 141 10.35 -14.82 -5.09
N LYS A 142 10.86 -14.87 -3.84
CA LYS A 142 11.79 -15.92 -3.38
C LYS A 142 11.29 -17.35 -3.58
N ASP A 143 9.97 -17.57 -3.48
CA ASP A 143 9.33 -18.88 -3.57
C ASP A 143 8.65 -19.11 -4.93
N TRP A 144 8.87 -18.21 -5.89
CA TRP A 144 8.37 -18.36 -7.24
C TRP A 144 9.35 -19.17 -8.09
N ASP A 145 8.87 -20.27 -8.65
CA ASP A 145 9.59 -21.03 -9.65
C ASP A 145 9.32 -20.52 -11.08
N ALA A 146 10.01 -21.12 -12.05
CA ALA A 146 9.85 -20.77 -13.46
C ALA A 146 8.42 -21.05 -13.99
N ALA A 147 7.71 -22.03 -13.44
CA ALA A 147 6.35 -22.35 -13.85
C ALA A 147 5.39 -21.23 -13.47
N LYS A 148 5.42 -20.80 -12.20
CA LYS A 148 4.59 -19.68 -11.71
C LYS A 148 4.92 -18.37 -12.40
N ALA A 149 6.20 -18.10 -12.68
CA ALA A 149 6.62 -16.94 -13.44
C ALA A 149 6.07 -16.97 -14.87
N ASN A 150 6.17 -18.12 -15.55
CA ASN A 150 5.68 -18.31 -16.92
C ASN A 150 4.14 -18.27 -17.04
N GLU A 151 3.41 -18.57 -15.97
CA GLU A 151 1.95 -18.41 -15.94
C GLU A 151 1.53 -16.95 -15.81
N THR A 152 2.33 -16.13 -15.14
CA THR A 152 1.95 -14.75 -14.78
C THR A 152 2.46 -13.72 -15.78
N PHE A 153 3.76 -13.70 -16.06
CA PHE A 153 4.38 -12.59 -16.79
C PHE A 153 4.16 -12.60 -18.30
N PRO A 154 4.26 -13.72 -19.03
CA PRO A 154 4.14 -13.73 -20.49
C PRO A 154 2.77 -13.32 -21.04
N GLN A 155 1.80 -13.09 -20.16
CA GLN A 155 0.49 -12.56 -20.54
C GLN A 155 0.48 -11.04 -20.71
N HIS A 156 1.62 -10.37 -20.40
CA HIS A 156 1.80 -8.94 -20.45
C HIS A 156 2.81 -8.56 -21.55
N ASP A 157 2.68 -7.35 -22.07
CA ASP A 157 3.57 -6.82 -23.10
C ASP A 157 4.79 -6.14 -22.47
N ARG A 158 4.63 -5.54 -21.29
CA ARG A 158 5.66 -4.85 -20.53
C ARG A 158 5.31 -4.76 -19.05
N ALA A 159 6.31 -4.46 -18.22
CA ALA A 159 6.15 -4.09 -16.82
C ALA A 159 6.37 -2.60 -16.65
N VAL A 160 5.51 -1.93 -15.88
CA VAL A 160 5.60 -0.48 -15.65
C VAL A 160 5.62 -0.20 -14.16
N VAL A 161 6.67 0.51 -13.73
CA VAL A 161 6.82 1.03 -12.37
C VAL A 161 6.11 2.38 -12.28
N LEU A 162 5.07 2.47 -11.45
CA LEU A 162 4.43 3.74 -11.13
C LEU A 162 5.36 4.53 -10.18
N ASP A 163 6.13 5.44 -10.74
CA ASP A 163 7.20 6.14 -10.01
C ASP A 163 6.80 7.57 -9.64
N GLY A 164 6.35 7.73 -8.39
CA GLY A 164 6.03 9.05 -7.82
C GLY A 164 7.18 9.71 -7.06
N ILE A 165 8.37 9.10 -7.03
CA ILE A 165 9.48 9.56 -6.18
C ILE A 165 10.83 9.67 -6.91
N GLY A 166 10.88 9.42 -8.22
CA GLY A 166 12.13 9.43 -9.01
C GLY A 166 13.04 8.23 -8.71
N PHE A 167 12.45 7.13 -8.22
CA PHE A 167 13.20 5.93 -7.82
C PHE A 167 13.85 5.21 -9.00
N PHE A 168 13.14 5.08 -10.11
CA PHE A 168 13.54 4.20 -11.21
C PHE A 168 14.83 4.63 -11.89
N GLU A 169 15.00 5.92 -12.13
CA GLU A 169 16.23 6.48 -12.71
C GLU A 169 17.42 6.20 -11.81
N ALA A 170 17.31 6.51 -10.51
CA ALA A 170 18.36 6.27 -9.53
C ALA A 170 18.69 4.78 -9.39
N PHE A 171 17.66 3.91 -9.36
CA PHE A 171 17.83 2.46 -9.29
C PHE A 171 18.50 1.89 -10.54
N SER A 172 18.08 2.34 -11.74
CA SER A 172 18.66 1.90 -13.02
C SER A 172 20.13 2.29 -13.15
N ALA A 173 20.50 3.45 -12.63
CA ALA A 173 21.88 3.91 -12.64
C ALA A 173 22.76 3.18 -11.60
N ALA A 174 22.21 2.90 -10.42
CA ALA A 174 22.96 2.28 -9.32
C ALA A 174 23.05 0.75 -9.43
N GLU A 175 21.99 0.10 -9.92
CA GLU A 175 21.86 -1.37 -9.96
C GLU A 175 21.42 -1.89 -11.35
N PRO A 176 22.11 -1.52 -12.46
CA PRO A 176 21.67 -1.88 -13.81
C PRO A 176 21.61 -3.38 -14.05
N GLU A 177 22.57 -4.15 -13.51
CA GLU A 177 22.60 -5.61 -13.63
C GLU A 177 21.41 -6.27 -12.92
N ARG A 178 21.01 -5.71 -11.77
CA ARG A 178 19.85 -6.21 -11.04
C ARG A 178 18.55 -5.94 -11.78
N LEU A 179 18.41 -4.76 -12.37
CA LEU A 179 17.26 -4.41 -13.21
C LEU A 179 17.16 -5.35 -14.42
N LEU A 180 18.29 -5.58 -15.11
CA LEU A 180 18.35 -6.53 -16.23
C LEU A 180 17.97 -7.95 -15.80
N LYS A 181 18.51 -8.43 -14.68
CA LYS A 181 18.17 -9.75 -14.12
C LYS A 181 16.67 -9.89 -13.85
N ILE A 182 16.04 -8.85 -13.29
CA ILE A 182 14.59 -8.84 -13.04
C ILE A 182 13.81 -8.88 -14.36
N SER A 183 14.19 -8.03 -15.33
CA SER A 183 13.58 -7.97 -16.65
C SER A 183 13.69 -9.31 -17.38
N ASP A 184 14.87 -9.94 -17.38
CA ASP A 184 15.11 -11.24 -17.99
C ASP A 184 14.27 -12.36 -17.33
N TRP A 185 14.16 -12.32 -15.99
CA TRP A 185 13.38 -13.29 -15.24
C TRP A 185 11.88 -13.16 -15.52
N MET A 186 11.36 -11.93 -15.62
CA MET A 186 9.98 -11.66 -16.03
C MET A 186 9.74 -11.93 -17.54
N ARG A 187 10.77 -11.87 -18.35
CA ARG A 187 10.71 -11.80 -19.82
C ARG A 187 9.88 -10.62 -20.33
N LEU A 188 9.94 -9.51 -19.59
CA LEU A 188 9.25 -8.27 -19.90
C LEU A 188 10.23 -7.10 -19.85
N PRO A 189 10.15 -6.15 -20.79
CA PRO A 189 10.82 -4.88 -20.62
C PRO A 189 10.23 -4.16 -19.40
N ILE A 190 11.11 -3.54 -18.59
CA ILE A 190 10.70 -2.77 -17.43
C ILE A 190 10.96 -1.31 -17.71
N GLU A 191 9.95 -0.48 -17.54
CA GLU A 191 10.04 0.97 -17.69
C GLU A 191 9.33 1.69 -16.55
N ALA A 192 9.53 3.00 -16.41
CA ALA A 192 8.81 3.79 -15.43
C ALA A 192 7.74 4.67 -16.08
N ALA A 193 6.64 4.83 -15.41
CA ALA A 193 5.66 5.89 -15.66
C ALA A 193 5.70 6.86 -14.49
N PRO A 194 6.06 8.14 -14.71
CA PRO A 194 6.01 9.15 -13.67
C PRO A 194 4.55 9.39 -13.27
N VAL A 195 4.29 9.34 -11.96
CA VAL A 195 2.98 9.64 -11.39
C VAL A 195 3.12 10.62 -10.23
N SER A 196 2.03 11.30 -9.86
CA SER A 196 2.00 12.12 -8.65
C SER A 196 1.70 11.27 -7.41
N LEU A 197 2.22 11.68 -6.25
CA LEU A 197 1.78 11.14 -4.96
C LEU A 197 0.46 11.74 -4.46
N ASP A 198 -0.16 12.66 -5.20
CA ASP A 198 -1.39 13.34 -4.78
C ASP A 198 -2.54 12.37 -4.53
N ARG A 199 -2.66 11.32 -5.35
CA ARG A 199 -3.66 10.28 -5.11
C ARG A 199 -3.46 9.58 -3.77
N LEU A 200 -2.23 9.16 -3.46
CA LEU A 200 -1.93 8.54 -2.17
C LEU A 200 -2.16 9.51 -1.01
N ARG A 201 -1.76 10.77 -1.17
CA ARG A 201 -2.00 11.86 -0.21
C ARG A 201 -3.50 12.03 0.06
N ASN A 202 -4.30 12.11 -1.00
CA ASN A 202 -5.76 12.26 -0.89
C ASN A 202 -6.41 11.08 -0.17
N LEU A 203 -6.06 9.85 -0.54
CA LEU A 203 -6.58 8.64 0.11
C LEU A 203 -6.27 8.60 1.60
N LEU A 204 -5.07 9.01 2.00
CA LEU A 204 -4.68 9.10 3.42
C LEU A 204 -5.45 10.21 4.14
N ALA A 205 -5.59 11.39 3.53
CA ALA A 205 -6.35 12.52 4.08
C ALA A 205 -7.83 12.17 4.26
N GLU A 206 -8.46 11.55 3.26
CA GLU A 206 -9.85 11.09 3.32
C GLU A 206 -10.07 10.05 4.43
N ALA A 207 -9.13 9.10 4.57
CA ALA A 207 -9.20 8.12 5.64
C ALA A 207 -9.07 8.79 7.02
N ALA A 208 -8.18 9.78 7.16
CA ALA A 208 -8.03 10.55 8.39
C ALA A 208 -9.29 11.37 8.71
N ALA A 209 -9.90 12.02 7.71
CA ALA A 209 -11.14 12.79 7.88
C ALA A 209 -12.30 11.89 8.38
N ARG A 210 -12.40 10.64 7.89
CA ARG A 210 -13.40 9.68 8.39
C ARG A 210 -13.18 9.29 9.86
N LEU A 211 -11.94 9.27 10.34
CA LEU A 211 -11.66 9.11 11.77
C LEU A 211 -12.23 10.25 12.61
N ASP A 212 -12.12 11.49 12.12
CA ASP A 212 -12.55 12.69 12.85
C ASP A 212 -14.08 12.83 12.93
N VAL A 213 -14.80 12.32 11.91
CA VAL A 213 -16.27 12.32 11.90
C VAL A 213 -16.87 11.16 12.72
N GLY A 214 -16.03 10.24 13.21
CA GLY A 214 -16.49 9.09 14.01
C GLY A 214 -17.19 8.02 13.15
N GLU A 215 -16.94 7.98 11.87
CA GLU A 215 -17.43 6.95 10.94
C GLU A 215 -16.68 5.63 11.02
N GLY A 216 -15.84 5.44 12.04
CA GLY A 216 -15.36 4.12 12.44
C GLY A 216 -16.56 3.30 12.91
N PRO A 217 -16.79 2.06 12.42
CA PRO A 217 -17.93 1.28 12.81
C PRO A 217 -17.89 0.99 14.32
N GLY A 218 -18.70 1.70 15.11
CA GLY A 218 -18.94 1.34 16.50
C GLY A 218 -18.62 2.35 17.60
N VAL A 219 -18.30 3.60 17.32
CA VAL A 219 -18.18 4.61 18.41
C VAL A 219 -19.55 5.19 18.74
N SER A 220 -20.33 4.47 19.52
CA SER A 220 -21.40 5.06 20.33
C SER A 220 -20.75 6.06 21.28
N ARG A 221 -20.93 7.37 21.05
CA ARG A 221 -20.55 8.41 21.99
C ARG A 221 -21.25 8.13 23.32
N ARG A 222 -20.57 7.55 24.31
CA ARG A 222 -21.04 7.59 25.69
C ARG A 222 -21.02 9.04 26.13
N LEU A 223 -22.20 9.66 26.15
CA LEU A 223 -22.41 10.94 26.78
C LEU A 223 -21.92 10.86 28.24
N PRO A 224 -21.19 11.87 28.75
CA PRO A 224 -20.78 11.87 30.14
C PRO A 224 -22.04 11.88 31.02
N ARG A 225 -22.15 10.95 31.94
CA ARG A 225 -23.21 10.94 32.97
C ARG A 225 -23.00 12.18 33.78
N ARG A 226 -23.96 13.12 33.72
CA ARG A 226 -24.05 14.24 34.69
C ARG A 226 -24.25 13.63 36.07
N ARG A 227 -23.39 14.00 37.01
CA ARG A 227 -23.60 13.85 38.45
C ARG A 227 -24.50 14.96 38.94
#